data_792381a18d1d85bc9759a9983c1a5e54
#
_entry.id   792381a18d1d85bc9759a9983c1a5e54
#
_cell.length_a   1.000
_cell.length_b   1.000
_cell.length_c   1.000
_cell.angle_alpha   90.00
_cell.angle_beta   90.00
_cell.angle_gamma   90.00
#
_symmetry.space_group_name_H-M   'P 1'
#
loop_
_entity.id
_entity.type
_entity.pdbx_description
1 polymer ?
#
loop_
_entity_poly.entity_id
_entity_poly.type
_entity_poly.pdbx_seq_one_letter_code
_entity_poly.pdbx_strand_id
1 'polypeptide(L)'
;EIPLRLVGSEMCIRDREKDLDDWYLITLNQLVKVCQNVSSKYTRSKVRKSLPKEFSYIIQELLHESSIEPNKHAYINVIISTIITTKRADAFIIAMCNLIQRLTIDSLHIVGDIYDRGPGAHIIMDTLCDYHNFDIQWGNHDILWMGAASGNTSCMANVIRMSMRYGNLGTLEDGYGINLLPLATFAMDTYADDPCTIFAPKMNFADSAYNEKTLRLITHMHKAITIWLLYTSDAADEEDS
;
A
#
# COMPACT_ATOMS: atom_id res chain seq x y z
N GLU A 1 -30.09 32.59 -33.93
CA GLU A 1 -29.07 31.53 -34.23
C GLU A 1 -28.61 30.91 -32.92
N ILE A 2 -29.16 29.75 -32.56
CA ILE A 2 -28.70 28.94 -31.46
C ILE A 2 -27.41 28.23 -31.94
N PRO A 3 -26.27 28.38 -31.28
CA PRO A 3 -25.03 27.79 -31.80
C PRO A 3 -25.09 26.29 -31.79
N LEU A 4 -25.04 25.67 -32.95
CA LEU A 4 -24.95 24.23 -33.22
C LEU A 4 -23.82 23.49 -32.43
N ARG A 5 -22.92 24.24 -31.79
CA ARG A 5 -21.82 23.68 -30.95
C ARG A 5 -22.24 23.13 -29.59
N LEU A 6 -23.37 23.59 -29.05
CA LEU A 6 -23.88 23.11 -27.75
C LEU A 6 -24.59 21.75 -27.86
N VAL A 7 -25.29 21.52 -28.99
CA VAL A 7 -26.04 20.27 -29.23
C VAL A 7 -25.08 19.07 -29.37
N GLY A 8 -23.91 19.24 -29.99
CA GLY A 8 -22.91 18.19 -30.15
C GLY A 8 -22.19 17.80 -28.83
N SER A 9 -21.99 18.77 -27.93
CA SER A 9 -21.36 18.52 -26.65
C SER A 9 -22.29 17.78 -25.65
N GLU A 10 -23.58 18.15 -25.66
CA GLU A 10 -24.59 17.45 -24.84
C GLU A 10 -24.85 16.01 -25.31
N MET A 11 -24.86 15.80 -26.63
CA MET A 11 -25.02 14.46 -27.23
C MET A 11 -23.79 13.56 -26.91
N CYS A 12 -22.57 14.09 -27.00
CA CYS A 12 -21.34 13.40 -26.64
C CYS A 12 -21.22 13.08 -25.12
N ILE A 13 -21.78 13.94 -24.27
CA ILE A 13 -21.83 13.70 -22.82
C ILE A 13 -22.86 12.61 -22.51
N ARG A 14 -24.03 12.69 -23.12
CA ARG A 14 -25.11 11.71 -22.94
C ARG A 14 -24.73 10.32 -23.44
N ASP A 15 -24.01 10.21 -24.57
CA ASP A 15 -23.52 8.93 -25.07
C ASP A 15 -22.45 8.34 -24.13
N ARG A 16 -21.54 9.15 -23.60
CA ARG A 16 -20.54 8.70 -22.62
C ARG A 16 -21.16 8.28 -21.28
N GLU A 17 -22.18 8.98 -20.82
CA GLU A 17 -22.90 8.57 -19.60
C GLU A 17 -23.64 7.25 -19.82
N LYS A 18 -24.22 7.04 -20.97
CA LYS A 18 -24.92 5.79 -21.31
C LYS A 18 -23.95 4.61 -21.43
N ASP A 19 -22.80 4.80 -22.05
CA ASP A 19 -21.74 3.78 -22.14
C ASP A 19 -21.20 3.44 -20.73
N LEU A 20 -21.11 4.41 -19.83
CA LEU A 20 -20.67 4.20 -18.45
C LEU A 20 -21.73 3.43 -17.65
N ASP A 21 -23.00 3.74 -17.78
CA ASP A 21 -24.09 3.03 -17.11
C ASP A 21 -24.19 1.57 -17.57
N ASP A 22 -24.00 1.32 -18.86
CA ASP A 22 -23.95 -0.03 -19.43
C ASP A 22 -22.72 -0.81 -18.89
N TRP A 23 -21.57 -0.14 -18.77
CA TRP A 23 -20.37 -0.73 -18.17
C TRP A 23 -20.59 -1.07 -16.68
N TYR A 24 -21.20 -0.19 -15.90
CA TYR A 24 -21.57 -0.47 -14.52
C TYR A 24 -22.52 -1.65 -14.41
N LEU A 25 -23.55 -1.70 -15.26
CA LEU A 25 -24.53 -2.79 -15.26
C LEU A 25 -23.83 -4.15 -15.48
N ILE A 26 -22.96 -4.25 -16.47
CA ILE A 26 -22.22 -5.47 -16.79
C ILE A 26 -21.28 -5.84 -15.64
N THR A 27 -20.49 -4.88 -15.16
CA THR A 27 -19.49 -5.07 -14.10
C THR A 27 -20.15 -5.54 -12.80
N LEU A 28 -21.21 -4.87 -12.36
CA LEU A 28 -21.92 -5.21 -11.13
C LEU A 28 -22.57 -6.58 -11.20
N ASN A 29 -23.18 -6.95 -12.34
CA ASN A 29 -23.71 -8.30 -12.55
C ASN A 29 -22.62 -9.38 -12.47
N GLN A 30 -21.43 -9.12 -13.02
CA GLN A 30 -20.29 -10.04 -12.93
C GLN A 30 -19.77 -10.16 -11.50
N LEU A 31 -19.61 -9.04 -10.78
CA LEU A 31 -19.17 -9.03 -9.39
C LEU A 31 -20.14 -9.78 -8.47
N VAL A 32 -21.46 -9.63 -8.67
CA VAL A 32 -22.46 -10.40 -7.91
C VAL A 32 -22.28 -11.90 -8.13
N LYS A 33 -22.08 -12.36 -9.37
CA LYS A 33 -21.85 -13.79 -9.67
C LYS A 33 -20.56 -14.30 -9.04
N VAL A 34 -19.47 -13.53 -9.11
CA VAL A 34 -18.19 -13.89 -8.48
C VAL A 34 -18.36 -13.99 -6.97
N CYS A 35 -19.02 -13.01 -6.36
CA CYS A 35 -19.27 -12.97 -4.92
C CYS A 35 -20.15 -14.14 -4.47
N GLN A 36 -21.19 -14.48 -5.21
CA GLN A 36 -22.04 -15.66 -4.96
C GLN A 36 -21.21 -16.95 -4.98
N ASN A 37 -20.32 -17.11 -5.98
CA ASN A 37 -19.47 -18.29 -6.10
C ASN A 37 -18.47 -18.40 -4.94
N VAL A 38 -17.82 -17.31 -4.57
CA VAL A 38 -16.86 -17.30 -3.45
C VAL A 38 -17.57 -17.52 -2.11
N SER A 39 -18.73 -16.88 -1.90
CA SER A 39 -19.51 -17.00 -0.67
C SER A 39 -20.11 -18.38 -0.46
N SER A 40 -20.39 -19.15 -1.54
CA SER A 40 -20.96 -20.49 -1.46
C SER A 40 -20.09 -21.49 -0.69
N LYS A 41 -18.78 -21.21 -0.55
CA LYS A 41 -17.83 -22.03 0.19
C LYS A 41 -17.92 -21.85 1.72
N TYR A 42 -18.66 -20.85 2.18
CA TYR A 42 -18.72 -20.47 3.58
C TYR A 42 -20.13 -20.58 4.17
N THR A 43 -20.18 -20.67 5.49
CA THR A 43 -21.46 -20.60 6.20
C THR A 43 -22.06 -19.19 6.10
N ARG A 44 -23.40 -19.10 6.12
CA ARG A 44 -24.11 -17.80 6.12
C ARG A 44 -23.66 -16.87 7.23
N SER A 45 -23.32 -17.42 8.39
CA SER A 45 -22.83 -16.63 9.54
C SER A 45 -21.48 -15.98 9.24
N LYS A 46 -20.54 -16.70 8.58
CA LYS A 46 -19.22 -16.14 8.21
C LYS A 46 -19.38 -15.05 7.16
N VAL A 47 -20.16 -15.31 6.11
CA VAL A 47 -20.44 -14.31 5.07
C VAL A 47 -21.03 -13.05 5.66
N ARG A 48 -22.06 -13.15 6.52
CA ARG A 48 -22.71 -12.01 7.16
C ARG A 48 -21.77 -11.16 8.01
N LYS A 49 -20.81 -11.79 8.72
CA LYS A 49 -19.80 -11.08 9.50
C LYS A 49 -18.78 -10.33 8.63
N SER A 50 -18.58 -10.77 7.41
CA SER A 50 -17.64 -10.17 6.44
C SER A 50 -18.24 -9.04 5.63
N LEU A 51 -19.59 -8.86 5.66
CA LEU A 51 -20.28 -7.86 4.85
C LEU A 51 -19.86 -6.43 5.24
N PRO A 52 -19.62 -5.54 4.26
CA PRO A 52 -19.39 -4.13 4.51
C PRO A 52 -20.65 -3.50 5.12
N LYS A 53 -20.51 -2.75 6.23
CA LYS A 53 -21.64 -2.21 7.00
C LYS A 53 -22.61 -1.39 6.15
N GLU A 54 -22.08 -0.58 5.25
CA GLU A 54 -22.84 0.35 4.42
C GLU A 54 -23.79 -0.34 3.44
N PHE A 55 -23.34 -1.46 2.85
CA PHE A 55 -24.08 -2.19 1.80
C PHE A 55 -24.55 -3.57 2.25
N SER A 56 -24.46 -3.88 3.53
CA SER A 56 -24.67 -5.22 4.05
C SER A 56 -26.03 -5.81 3.66
N TYR A 57 -27.10 -5.03 3.75
CA TYR A 57 -28.44 -5.48 3.37
C TYR A 57 -28.54 -5.78 1.89
N ILE A 58 -28.10 -4.86 1.03
CA ILE A 58 -28.18 -4.98 -0.42
C ILE A 58 -27.36 -6.17 -0.90
N ILE A 59 -26.13 -6.32 -0.40
CA ILE A 59 -25.26 -7.44 -0.77
C ILE A 59 -25.87 -8.77 -0.30
N GLN A 60 -26.42 -8.81 0.90
CA GLN A 60 -27.08 -10.01 1.42
C GLN A 60 -28.25 -10.45 0.53
N GLU A 61 -29.09 -9.53 0.09
CA GLU A 61 -30.17 -9.80 -0.87
C GLU A 61 -29.62 -10.36 -2.19
N LEU A 62 -28.61 -9.71 -2.78
CA LEU A 62 -27.99 -10.16 -4.02
C LEU A 62 -27.30 -11.51 -3.92
N LEU A 63 -26.79 -11.90 -2.74
CA LEU A 63 -26.14 -13.19 -2.52
C LEU A 63 -27.15 -14.33 -2.29
N HIS A 64 -28.31 -14.05 -1.73
CA HIS A 64 -29.30 -15.08 -1.40
C HIS A 64 -30.27 -15.39 -2.53
N GLU A 65 -30.42 -14.47 -3.48
CA GLU A 65 -31.26 -14.70 -4.64
C GLU A 65 -30.57 -15.63 -5.64
N SER A 66 -31.04 -16.87 -5.74
CA SER A 66 -30.55 -17.82 -6.74
C SER A 66 -31.06 -17.44 -8.13
N SER A 67 -30.15 -17.29 -9.07
CA SER A 67 -30.37 -16.83 -10.45
C SER A 67 -31.17 -17.82 -11.35
N ILE A 68 -31.82 -18.85 -10.78
CA ILE A 68 -32.48 -19.92 -11.55
C ILE A 68 -33.88 -19.52 -12.02
N GLU A 69 -34.52 -18.53 -11.40
CA GLU A 69 -35.88 -18.10 -11.76
C GLU A 69 -35.88 -16.77 -12.53
N PRO A 70 -36.64 -16.67 -13.68
CA PRO A 70 -36.64 -15.44 -14.50
C PRO A 70 -37.04 -14.16 -13.76
N ASN A 71 -37.95 -14.24 -12.80
CA ASN A 71 -38.43 -13.11 -12.02
C ASN A 71 -37.35 -12.54 -11.09
N LYS A 72 -36.38 -13.36 -10.69
CA LYS A 72 -35.27 -12.96 -9.80
C LYS A 72 -34.17 -12.19 -10.53
N HIS A 73 -33.93 -12.51 -11.80
CA HIS A 73 -33.05 -11.71 -12.65
C HIS A 73 -33.55 -10.26 -12.81
N ALA A 74 -34.87 -10.10 -12.99
CA ALA A 74 -35.47 -8.78 -13.08
C ALA A 74 -35.30 -7.99 -11.77
N TYR A 75 -35.45 -8.66 -10.62
CA TYR A 75 -35.25 -8.05 -9.31
C TYR A 75 -33.79 -7.61 -9.07
N ILE A 76 -32.82 -8.46 -9.36
CA ILE A 76 -31.39 -8.12 -9.29
C ILE A 76 -31.07 -6.91 -10.19
N ASN A 77 -31.56 -6.90 -11.41
CA ASN A 77 -31.36 -5.78 -12.33
C ASN A 77 -31.96 -4.47 -11.82
N VAL A 78 -33.13 -4.50 -11.15
CA VAL A 78 -33.73 -3.32 -10.53
C VAL A 78 -32.83 -2.78 -9.40
N ILE A 79 -32.29 -3.65 -8.54
CA ILE A 79 -31.36 -3.24 -7.49
C ILE A 79 -30.12 -2.59 -8.10
N ILE A 80 -29.49 -3.24 -9.09
CA ILE A 80 -28.29 -2.73 -9.74
C ILE A 80 -28.57 -1.38 -10.43
N SER A 81 -29.67 -1.27 -11.16
CA SER A 81 -30.06 -0.01 -11.80
C SER A 81 -30.29 1.11 -10.77
N THR A 82 -30.82 0.79 -9.59
CA THR A 82 -30.99 1.77 -8.51
C THR A 82 -29.63 2.23 -7.95
N ILE A 83 -28.65 1.34 -7.81
CA ILE A 83 -27.30 1.69 -7.38
C ILE A 83 -26.63 2.64 -8.39
N ILE A 84 -26.83 2.39 -9.69
CA ILE A 84 -26.29 3.22 -10.78
C ILE A 84 -26.96 4.59 -10.77
N THR A 85 -28.29 4.66 -10.77
CA THR A 85 -29.04 5.92 -10.81
C THR A 85 -28.82 6.80 -9.58
N THR A 86 -28.51 6.19 -8.43
CA THR A 86 -28.15 6.91 -7.19
C THR A 86 -26.67 7.31 -7.15
N LYS A 87 -25.91 7.07 -8.24
CA LYS A 87 -24.46 7.40 -8.36
C LYS A 87 -23.59 6.76 -7.27
N ARG A 88 -23.97 5.55 -6.83
CA ARG A 88 -23.23 4.80 -5.80
C ARG A 88 -22.49 3.58 -6.37
N ALA A 89 -22.39 3.45 -7.69
CA ALA A 89 -21.81 2.30 -8.36
C ALA A 89 -20.33 2.09 -8.00
N ASP A 90 -19.51 3.14 -7.99
CA ASP A 90 -18.09 3.05 -7.63
C ASP A 90 -17.89 2.56 -6.20
N ALA A 91 -18.58 3.16 -5.24
CA ALA A 91 -18.51 2.76 -3.83
C ALA A 91 -18.97 1.30 -3.64
N PHE A 92 -19.99 0.89 -4.39
CA PHE A 92 -20.50 -0.46 -4.34
C PHE A 92 -19.54 -1.48 -4.98
N ILE A 93 -18.89 -1.14 -6.10
CA ILE A 93 -17.84 -1.95 -6.73
C ILE A 93 -16.68 -2.17 -5.76
N ILE A 94 -16.19 -1.10 -5.12
CA ILE A 94 -15.11 -1.18 -4.13
C ILE A 94 -15.52 -2.10 -2.97
N ALA A 95 -16.73 -1.95 -2.45
CA ALA A 95 -17.25 -2.78 -1.38
C ALA A 95 -17.35 -4.25 -1.76
N MET A 96 -17.81 -4.56 -2.98
CA MET A 96 -17.89 -5.92 -3.52
C MET A 96 -16.49 -6.52 -3.74
N CYS A 97 -15.54 -5.77 -4.29
CA CYS A 97 -14.16 -6.22 -4.48
C CYS A 97 -13.51 -6.56 -3.14
N ASN A 98 -13.64 -5.69 -2.14
CA ASN A 98 -13.11 -5.92 -0.79
C ASN A 98 -13.74 -7.16 -0.14
N LEU A 99 -15.04 -7.37 -0.31
CA LEU A 99 -15.73 -8.56 0.19
C LEU A 99 -15.23 -9.83 -0.49
N ILE A 100 -15.08 -9.81 -1.82
CA ILE A 100 -14.55 -10.95 -2.59
C ILE A 100 -13.14 -11.30 -2.15
N GLN A 101 -12.25 -10.29 -1.98
CA GLN A 101 -10.90 -10.50 -1.47
C GLN A 101 -10.91 -11.13 -0.08
N ARG A 102 -11.70 -10.59 0.85
CA ARG A 102 -11.86 -11.10 2.21
C ARG A 102 -12.38 -12.53 2.28
N LEU A 103 -13.27 -12.92 1.36
CA LEU A 103 -13.81 -14.27 1.28
C LEU A 103 -12.91 -15.23 0.49
N THR A 104 -12.04 -14.71 -0.38
CA THR A 104 -11.10 -15.53 -1.18
C THR A 104 -9.84 -15.86 -0.37
N ILE A 105 -9.31 -14.88 0.37
CA ILE A 105 -8.11 -15.00 1.18
C ILE A 105 -8.51 -14.88 2.65
N ASP A 106 -8.61 -16.01 3.33
CA ASP A 106 -9.04 -16.06 4.73
C ASP A 106 -7.94 -15.58 5.69
N SER A 107 -6.69 -15.92 5.40
CA SER A 107 -5.50 -15.48 6.14
C SER A 107 -4.34 -15.25 5.19
N LEU A 108 -3.65 -14.16 5.39
CA LEU A 108 -2.44 -13.79 4.65
C LEU A 108 -1.23 -14.04 5.54
N HIS A 109 -0.29 -14.88 5.08
CA HIS A 109 0.96 -15.16 5.77
C HIS A 109 2.12 -14.50 5.03
N ILE A 110 2.82 -13.58 5.71
CA ILE A 110 3.97 -12.85 5.17
C ILE A 110 5.25 -13.51 5.69
N VAL A 111 6.16 -13.84 4.80
CA VAL A 111 7.41 -14.55 5.13
C VAL A 111 8.56 -13.63 5.56
N GLY A 112 8.30 -12.35 5.70
CA GLY A 112 9.26 -11.36 6.23
C GLY A 112 10.06 -10.62 5.17
N ASP A 113 11.08 -9.89 5.65
CA ASP A 113 11.96 -8.98 4.90
C ASP A 113 11.19 -7.89 4.11
N ILE A 114 10.12 -7.37 4.75
CA ILE A 114 9.36 -6.23 4.22
C ILE A 114 10.27 -4.99 4.11
N TYR A 115 11.17 -4.85 5.09
CA TYR A 115 12.11 -3.72 5.20
C TYR A 115 13.48 -4.00 4.59
N ASP A 116 13.62 -4.92 3.64
CA ASP A 116 14.90 -5.15 2.97
C ASP A 116 15.29 -3.91 2.14
N ARG A 117 15.57 -4.00 0.89
CA ARG A 117 16.20 -2.93 0.08
C ARG A 117 15.20 -2.13 -0.73
N GLY A 118 13.98 -2.64 -0.88
CA GLY A 118 12.94 -2.03 -1.70
C GLY A 118 12.32 -0.77 -1.08
N PRO A 119 11.82 0.15 -1.90
CA PRO A 119 11.05 1.30 -1.44
C PRO A 119 9.64 0.89 -1.00
N GLY A 120 8.98 1.73 -0.19
CA GLY A 120 7.56 1.59 0.10
C GLY A 120 7.19 0.57 1.18
N ALA A 121 8.13 0.12 2.02
CA ALA A 121 7.86 -0.78 3.14
C ALA A 121 6.74 -0.22 4.06
N HIS A 122 6.73 1.09 4.32
CA HIS A 122 5.68 1.76 5.09
C HIS A 122 4.29 1.61 4.45
N ILE A 123 4.19 1.70 3.10
CA ILE A 123 2.92 1.52 2.38
C ILE A 123 2.41 0.08 2.53
N ILE A 124 3.33 -0.90 2.46
CA ILE A 124 2.99 -2.31 2.68
C ILE A 124 2.48 -2.50 4.10
N MET A 125 3.17 -1.96 5.12
CA MET A 125 2.76 -2.08 6.51
C MET A 125 1.41 -1.43 6.78
N ASP A 126 1.16 -0.24 6.26
CA ASP A 126 -0.15 0.43 6.39
C ASP A 126 -1.26 -0.42 5.75
N THR A 127 -1.00 -0.96 4.56
CA THR A 127 -1.96 -1.86 3.87
C THR A 127 -2.23 -3.13 4.69
N LEU A 128 -1.19 -3.71 5.31
CA LEU A 128 -1.34 -4.89 6.15
C LEU A 128 -2.10 -4.58 7.45
N CYS A 129 -1.88 -3.42 8.06
CA CYS A 129 -2.62 -3.00 9.26
C CYS A 129 -4.12 -2.89 9.01
N ASP A 130 -4.52 -2.54 7.81
CA ASP A 130 -5.93 -2.50 7.39
C ASP A 130 -6.45 -3.86 6.90
N TYR A 131 -5.59 -4.85 6.75
CA TYR A 131 -5.97 -6.17 6.28
C TYR A 131 -6.72 -6.96 7.35
N HIS A 132 -7.74 -7.71 6.97
CA HIS A 132 -8.69 -8.34 7.91
C HIS A 132 -8.11 -9.48 8.75
N ASN A 133 -7.09 -10.19 8.27
CA ASN A 133 -6.42 -11.28 9.00
C ASN A 133 -5.06 -11.58 8.36
N PHE A 134 -3.99 -11.29 9.07
CA PHE A 134 -2.63 -11.58 8.60
C PHE A 134 -1.72 -11.91 9.78
N ASP A 135 -0.63 -12.60 9.48
CA ASP A 135 0.51 -12.81 10.37
C ASP A 135 1.83 -12.64 9.62
N ILE A 136 2.89 -12.29 10.33
CA ILE A 136 4.21 -12.00 9.75
C ILE A 136 5.26 -12.87 10.45
N GLN A 137 6.07 -13.58 9.66
CA GLN A 137 7.39 -14.07 10.07
C GLN A 137 8.39 -12.93 9.91
N TRP A 138 9.35 -12.83 10.80
CA TRP A 138 10.35 -11.76 10.75
C TRP A 138 11.56 -12.16 9.93
N GLY A 139 11.92 -11.36 8.93
CA GLY A 139 13.22 -11.42 8.32
C GLY A 139 14.27 -10.68 9.16
N ASN A 140 15.54 -10.86 8.82
CA ASN A 140 16.63 -10.18 9.54
C ASN A 140 16.57 -8.64 9.41
N HIS A 141 16.07 -8.11 8.31
CA HIS A 141 15.87 -6.68 8.13
C HIS A 141 14.71 -6.17 9.01
N ASP A 142 13.62 -6.92 9.12
CA ASP A 142 12.48 -6.56 9.96
C ASP A 142 12.87 -6.47 11.44
N ILE A 143 13.72 -7.41 11.91
CA ILE A 143 14.23 -7.39 13.30
C ILE A 143 15.03 -6.11 13.59
N LEU A 144 15.86 -5.64 12.64
CA LEU A 144 16.59 -4.38 12.80
C LEU A 144 15.62 -3.18 12.94
N TRP A 145 14.56 -3.16 12.15
CA TRP A 145 13.54 -2.10 12.27
C TRP A 145 12.75 -2.19 13.56
N MET A 146 12.41 -3.41 14.03
CA MET A 146 11.77 -3.62 15.33
C MET A 146 12.67 -3.16 16.48
N GLY A 147 13.97 -3.47 16.43
CA GLY A 147 14.95 -3.01 17.40
C GLY A 147 15.09 -1.47 17.39
N ALA A 148 15.12 -0.87 16.22
CA ALA A 148 15.14 0.59 16.08
C ALA A 148 13.88 1.25 16.67
N ALA A 149 12.70 0.72 16.37
CA ALA A 149 11.43 1.19 16.93
C ALA A 149 11.35 1.02 18.46
N SER A 150 12.05 0.02 19.01
CA SER A 150 12.15 -0.21 20.46
C SER A 150 13.14 0.70 21.16
N GLY A 151 13.85 1.57 20.43
CA GLY A 151 14.81 2.51 20.99
C GLY A 151 16.27 2.03 21.03
N ASN A 152 16.58 0.87 20.41
CA ASN A 152 17.96 0.40 20.33
C ASN A 152 18.76 1.24 19.34
N THR A 153 19.77 1.96 19.84
CA THR A 153 20.55 2.92 19.04
C THR A 153 21.40 2.27 17.96
N SER A 154 21.94 1.08 18.21
CA SER A 154 22.71 0.32 17.21
C SER A 154 21.80 -0.16 16.06
N CYS A 155 20.58 -0.59 16.37
CA CYS A 155 19.58 -0.92 15.36
C CYS A 155 19.15 0.31 14.55
N MET A 156 18.93 1.47 15.21
CA MET A 156 18.62 2.73 14.53
C MET A 156 19.72 3.12 13.54
N ALA A 157 20.98 3.07 13.96
CA ALA A 157 22.12 3.38 13.09
C ALA A 157 22.22 2.39 11.91
N ASN A 158 21.98 1.10 12.14
CA ASN A 158 21.98 0.11 11.08
C ASN A 158 20.85 0.35 10.06
N VAL A 159 19.64 0.65 10.51
CA VAL A 159 18.51 1.00 9.63
C VAL A 159 18.85 2.19 8.76
N ILE A 160 19.36 3.29 9.36
CA ILE A 160 19.75 4.49 8.63
C ILE A 160 20.89 4.17 7.64
N ARG A 161 21.92 3.43 8.08
CA ARG A 161 23.04 3.01 7.23
C ARG A 161 22.60 2.19 6.03
N MET A 162 21.68 1.23 6.23
CA MET A 162 21.17 0.39 5.16
C MET A 162 20.32 1.20 4.18
N SER A 163 19.48 2.10 4.68
CA SER A 163 18.66 2.98 3.84
C SER A 163 19.53 3.89 2.95
N MET A 164 20.64 4.40 3.47
CA MET A 164 21.61 5.17 2.67
C MET A 164 22.33 4.31 1.65
N ARG A 165 22.76 3.09 2.05
CA ARG A 165 23.48 2.17 1.16
C ARG A 165 22.67 1.79 -0.06
N TYR A 166 21.37 1.64 0.07
CA TYR A 166 20.47 1.21 -1.01
C TYR A 166 19.58 2.34 -1.55
N GLY A 167 19.77 3.59 -1.09
CA GLY A 167 19.04 4.76 -1.59
C GLY A 167 17.56 4.74 -1.24
N ASN A 168 17.20 4.16 -0.10
CA ASN A 168 15.81 4.02 0.36
C ASN A 168 15.47 5.00 1.50
N LEU A 169 15.91 6.26 1.36
CA LEU A 169 15.64 7.29 2.37
C LEU A 169 14.18 7.70 2.45
N GLY A 170 13.44 7.61 1.35
CA GLY A 170 12.01 7.95 1.31
C GLY A 170 11.19 7.16 2.32
N THR A 171 11.56 5.91 2.65
CA THR A 171 10.89 5.16 3.72
C THR A 171 11.07 5.81 5.08
N LEU A 172 12.27 6.36 5.37
CA LEU A 172 12.56 7.06 6.63
C LEU A 172 11.90 8.44 6.68
N GLU A 173 12.15 9.27 5.65
CA GLU A 173 11.76 10.67 5.63
C GLU A 173 10.27 10.85 5.30
N ASP A 174 9.81 10.33 4.17
CA ASP A 174 8.42 10.49 3.72
C ASP A 174 7.47 9.52 4.43
N GLY A 175 7.91 8.27 4.66
CA GLY A 175 7.08 7.24 5.27
C GLY A 175 6.91 7.42 6.78
N TYR A 176 8.01 7.66 7.50
CA TYR A 176 8.01 7.74 8.96
C TYR A 176 8.32 9.12 9.54
N GLY A 177 8.56 10.13 8.70
CA GLY A 177 8.81 11.50 9.13
C GLY A 177 10.13 11.68 9.91
N ILE A 178 11.11 10.79 9.70
CA ILE A 178 12.39 10.83 10.43
C ILE A 178 13.26 11.93 9.82
N ASN A 179 13.61 12.91 10.64
CA ASN A 179 14.43 14.03 10.20
C ASN A 179 15.92 13.66 10.20
N LEU A 180 16.52 13.54 9.02
CA LEU A 180 17.95 13.25 8.84
C LEU A 180 18.84 14.51 8.70
N LEU A 181 18.27 15.72 8.78
CA LEU A 181 19.02 16.97 8.64
C LEU A 181 20.18 17.12 9.65
N PRO A 182 20.05 16.74 10.93
CA PRO A 182 21.19 16.82 11.86
C PRO A 182 22.37 15.95 11.43
N LEU A 183 22.12 14.74 10.92
CA LEU A 183 23.15 13.85 10.40
C LEU A 183 23.76 14.41 9.11
N ALA A 184 22.95 14.99 8.23
CA ALA A 184 23.39 15.62 7.01
C ALA A 184 24.35 16.79 7.30
N THR A 185 23.97 17.68 8.23
CA THR A 185 24.81 18.81 8.66
C THR A 185 26.13 18.33 9.25
N PHE A 186 26.08 17.40 10.20
CA PHE A 186 27.30 16.83 10.80
C PHE A 186 28.23 16.21 9.76
N ALA A 187 27.67 15.42 8.83
CA ALA A 187 28.46 14.75 7.80
C ALA A 187 29.14 15.73 6.84
N MET A 188 28.45 16.79 6.45
CA MET A 188 29.00 17.82 5.57
C MET A 188 30.09 18.66 6.27
N ASP A 189 29.92 18.99 7.55
CA ASP A 189 30.89 19.75 8.31
C ASP A 189 32.15 18.92 8.59
N THR A 190 32.00 17.63 8.87
CA THR A 190 33.11 16.76 9.28
C THR A 190 33.89 16.18 8.09
N TYR A 191 33.22 15.90 6.99
CA TYR A 191 33.80 15.17 5.83
C TYR A 191 33.77 15.99 4.54
N ALA A 192 33.69 17.32 4.61
CA ALA A 192 33.57 18.19 3.43
C ALA A 192 34.62 17.94 2.35
N ASP A 193 35.86 17.66 2.73
CA ASP A 193 37.02 17.50 1.85
C ASP A 193 37.29 16.02 1.50
N ASP A 194 36.55 15.07 2.10
CA ASP A 194 36.72 13.65 1.83
C ASP A 194 35.75 13.18 0.73
N PRO A 195 36.21 12.60 -0.35
CA PRO A 195 35.31 12.07 -1.40
C PRO A 195 34.44 10.90 -0.95
N CYS A 196 34.75 10.23 0.15
CA CYS A 196 33.97 9.14 0.79
C CYS A 196 33.55 8.01 -0.18
N THR A 197 34.28 7.75 -1.25
CA THR A 197 33.88 6.91 -2.39
C THR A 197 33.46 5.49 -2.02
N ILE A 198 34.05 4.90 -0.96
CA ILE A 198 33.74 3.54 -0.47
C ILE A 198 32.29 3.47 0.08
N PHE A 199 31.76 4.60 0.51
CA PHE A 199 30.42 4.72 1.08
C PHE A 199 29.35 5.13 0.04
N ALA A 200 29.71 5.20 -1.23
CA ALA A 200 28.77 5.50 -2.30
C ALA A 200 27.58 4.52 -2.27
N PRO A 201 26.33 4.99 -2.47
CA PRO A 201 25.16 4.13 -2.52
C PRO A 201 25.27 3.08 -3.60
N LYS A 202 24.81 1.86 -3.31
CA LYS A 202 24.70 0.76 -4.28
C LYS A 202 23.35 0.81 -4.96
N MET A 203 23.21 1.68 -5.95
CA MET A 203 21.99 1.90 -6.71
C MET A 203 22.25 1.79 -8.19
N ASN A 204 21.23 1.44 -8.97
CA ASN A 204 21.23 1.64 -10.42
C ASN A 204 21.01 3.12 -10.70
N PHE A 205 22.07 3.85 -11.05
CA PHE A 205 22.02 5.29 -11.28
C PHE A 205 21.04 5.71 -12.40
N ALA A 206 20.73 4.80 -13.32
CA ALA A 206 19.77 5.06 -14.40
C ALA A 206 18.31 5.23 -13.89
N ASP A 207 17.98 4.64 -12.74
CA ASP A 207 16.65 4.67 -12.15
C ASP A 207 16.58 5.58 -10.92
N SER A 208 17.68 6.26 -10.54
CA SER A 208 17.72 7.05 -9.32
C SER A 208 17.10 8.44 -9.53
N ALA A 209 16.18 8.81 -8.63
CA ALA A 209 15.61 10.16 -8.54
C ALA A 209 16.61 11.18 -7.96
N TYR A 210 17.80 10.75 -7.54
CA TYR A 210 18.77 11.59 -6.85
C TYR A 210 19.76 12.26 -7.82
N ASN A 211 19.96 13.57 -7.66
CA ASN A 211 20.99 14.32 -8.36
C ASN A 211 22.37 14.08 -7.72
N GLU A 212 23.45 14.49 -8.42
CA GLU A 212 24.82 14.31 -7.96
C GLU A 212 25.12 14.92 -6.59
N LYS A 213 24.52 16.07 -6.27
CA LYS A 213 24.70 16.74 -4.97
C LYS A 213 24.08 15.90 -3.86
N THR A 214 22.89 15.36 -4.09
CA THR A 214 22.20 14.48 -3.13
C THR A 214 22.97 13.19 -2.93
N LEU A 215 23.50 12.59 -3.99
CA LEU A 215 24.32 11.38 -3.90
C LEU A 215 25.59 11.60 -3.09
N ARG A 216 26.25 12.76 -3.27
CA ARG A 216 27.39 13.15 -2.46
C ARG A 216 27.00 13.29 -0.98
N LEU A 217 25.90 13.95 -0.69
CA LEU A 217 25.38 14.09 0.67
C LEU A 217 25.12 12.74 1.32
N ILE A 218 24.39 11.85 0.64
CA ILE A 218 24.10 10.48 1.12
C ILE A 218 25.40 9.73 1.40
N THR A 219 26.42 9.86 0.53
CA THR A 219 27.72 9.22 0.70
C THR A 219 28.43 9.70 2.00
N HIS A 220 28.41 11.00 2.30
CA HIS A 220 28.98 11.54 3.53
C HIS A 220 28.20 11.09 4.77
N MET A 221 26.87 11.14 4.71
CA MET A 221 25.99 10.66 5.80
C MET A 221 26.20 9.16 6.06
N HIS A 222 26.34 8.36 5.00
CA HIS A 222 26.63 6.92 5.11
C HIS A 222 27.96 6.65 5.82
N LYS A 223 29.00 7.41 5.52
CA LYS A 223 30.26 7.34 6.25
C LYS A 223 30.07 7.71 7.72
N ALA A 224 29.43 8.84 7.99
CA ALA A 224 29.23 9.33 9.35
C ALA A 224 28.50 8.29 10.24
N ILE A 225 27.38 7.77 9.78
CA ILE A 225 26.62 6.78 10.57
C ILE A 225 27.34 5.43 10.69
N THR A 226 28.15 5.04 9.69
CA THR A 226 28.93 3.80 9.76
C THR A 226 30.03 3.92 10.81
N ILE A 227 30.74 5.06 10.87
CA ILE A 227 31.77 5.29 11.87
C ILE A 227 31.14 5.33 13.28
N TRP A 228 30.03 6.05 13.43
CA TRP A 228 29.30 6.10 14.69
C TRP A 228 28.89 4.71 15.17
N LEU A 229 28.40 3.85 14.28
CA LEU A 229 28.01 2.49 14.60
C LEU A 229 29.19 1.63 15.08
N LEU A 230 30.37 1.76 14.48
CA LEU A 230 31.58 1.07 14.93
C LEU A 230 31.95 1.47 16.37
N TYR A 231 31.96 2.75 16.67
CA TYR A 231 32.27 3.22 18.02
C TYR A 231 31.25 2.78 19.08
N THR A 232 29.97 2.66 18.72
CA THR A 232 28.95 2.21 19.68
C THR A 232 28.97 0.71 19.91
N SER A 233 29.42 -0.11 18.94
CA SER A 233 29.60 -1.55 19.13
C SER A 233 30.86 -1.84 19.96
N ASP A 234 31.98 -1.15 19.71
CA ASP A 234 33.21 -1.37 20.47
C ASP A 234 33.09 -0.91 21.93
N ALA A 235 32.32 0.16 22.19
CA ALA A 235 32.06 0.60 23.57
C ALA A 235 31.20 -0.40 24.38
N ALA A 236 30.36 -1.19 23.73
CA ALA A 236 29.58 -2.24 24.40
C ALA A 236 30.45 -3.43 24.82
N ASP A 237 31.50 -3.75 24.05
CA ASP A 237 32.44 -4.84 24.35
C ASP A 237 33.41 -4.48 25.49
N GLU A 238 33.70 -3.18 25.74
CA GLU A 238 34.55 -2.72 26.83
C GLU A 238 33.85 -2.64 28.19
N GLU A 239 32.51 -2.51 28.23
CA GLU A 239 31.74 -2.50 29.49
C GLU A 239 31.52 -3.91 30.09
N ASP A 240 31.65 -4.99 29.29
CA ASP A 240 31.50 -6.37 29.73
C ASP A 240 32.84 -7.04 30.13
N SER A 241 33.95 -6.32 30.15
CA SER A 241 35.28 -6.78 30.56
C SER A 241 35.72 -6.11 31.86
#